data_e77ce339146484b20dab23c70b9a3450
#
_entry.id   e77ce339146484b20dab23c70b9a3450
#
_cell.length_a   1.000
_cell.length_b   1.000
_cell.length_c   1.000
_cell.angle_alpha   90.00
_cell.angle_beta   90.00
_cell.angle_gamma   90.00
#
_symmetry.space_group_name_H-M   'P 1'
#
loop_
_entity.id
_entity.type
_entity.pdbx_description
1 polymer ?
#
loop_
_entity_poly.entity_id
_entity_poly.type
_entity_poly.pdbx_seq_one_letter_code
_entity_poly.pdbx_strand_id
1 'polypeptide(L)'
;MNNTKRKLISAGLLIQLTAFSGVAQQNDAALIAKAKQIHDRVLKLDTHNDIEPSNFTADCNYTKRLTTQVNLPKMIEGDMDVTFMIVYVGQGPLTPEGYDNAYQQASAKFDAIHRFTEKIAPDSVGLALTPDEVRKLHKMGKRIVVIGVENGYPIGTDIKRVKEFYDRGARYMSLAHNGNSQLADSNTGEAQGYLYNNGLSPLGKEVIAEMNRLGIMVDLSHPSKGANLEAIRLSKAPVIASHSGVRALADVSRNMDDELLLALKKNGGVVQTVGFASYVKADSKERAEALAKLRNEFFAGGFGAGAGGGRGRGAGAAANANRGCPVEDEHATASTPAGAGRGRGAGFLNLLPPDKRADFEKRMGEIDAKYPPGPRANVKDFVNHIDYAVKLIGIDHVGISSDFDGGGGIDGWNSAAEAFNVTLELVRRGYTEEQIGKLWSGNLLRVWGEVEKIAQKLQKK
;
A
#
# COMPACT_ATOMS: atom_id res chain seq x y z
N MET A 1 45.12 39.46 41.20
CA MET A 1 44.77 38.00 41.07
C MET A 1 43.38 37.94 40.47
N ASN A 2 43.14 37.04 39.52
CA ASN A 2 41.86 36.63 38.93
C ASN A 2 41.38 37.26 37.62
N ASN A 3 42.19 37.24 36.57
CA ASN A 3 41.60 37.31 35.23
C ASN A 3 42.07 36.22 34.24
N THR A 4 42.99 35.35 34.68
CA THR A 4 43.55 34.29 33.83
C THR A 4 42.80 32.94 33.95
N LYS A 5 42.06 32.70 35.05
CA LYS A 5 41.30 31.45 35.24
C LYS A 5 39.95 31.39 34.55
N ARG A 6 39.35 32.55 34.16
CA ARG A 6 38.06 32.56 33.41
C ARG A 6 38.21 32.27 31.93
N LYS A 7 39.35 32.53 31.30
CA LYS A 7 39.58 32.27 29.86
C LYS A 7 39.89 30.81 29.54
N LEU A 8 40.43 30.05 30.49
CA LEU A 8 40.75 28.62 30.30
C LEU A 8 39.50 27.71 30.37
N ILE A 9 38.48 28.07 31.15
CA ILE A 9 37.24 27.27 31.27
C ILE A 9 36.36 27.43 30.02
N SER A 10 36.34 28.63 29.41
CA SER A 10 35.56 28.86 28.18
C SER A 10 36.15 28.16 26.93
N ALA A 11 37.47 28.03 26.84
CA ALA A 11 38.12 27.33 25.73
C ALA A 11 37.96 25.81 25.79
N GLY A 12 37.98 25.21 27.00
CA GLY A 12 37.79 23.77 27.21
C GLY A 12 36.36 23.33 26.87
N LEU A 13 35.37 24.16 27.20
CA LEU A 13 33.95 23.85 26.90
C LEU A 13 33.61 23.93 25.41
N LEU A 14 34.22 24.88 24.67
CA LEU A 14 34.03 25.02 23.23
C LEU A 14 34.67 23.85 22.42
N ILE A 15 35.83 23.38 22.85
CA ILE A 15 36.53 22.24 22.22
C ILE A 15 35.78 20.92 22.47
N GLN A 16 35.19 20.71 23.65
CA GLN A 16 34.35 19.53 23.88
C GLN A 16 33.06 19.53 23.11
N LEU A 17 32.39 20.66 22.91
CA LEU A 17 31.15 20.77 22.12
C LEU A 17 31.42 20.51 20.61
N THR A 18 32.52 20.99 20.07
CA THR A 18 32.88 20.76 18.66
C THR A 18 33.33 19.33 18.40
N ALA A 19 34.01 18.68 19.35
CA ALA A 19 34.39 17.27 19.24
C ALA A 19 33.16 16.33 19.30
N PHE A 20 32.21 16.59 20.19
CA PHE A 20 30.96 15.81 20.26
C PHE A 20 30.11 15.97 18.98
N SER A 21 30.02 17.17 18.42
CA SER A 21 29.31 17.41 17.16
C SER A 21 29.98 16.69 15.97
N GLY A 22 31.30 16.67 15.93
CA GLY A 22 32.06 15.99 14.88
C GLY A 22 31.91 14.47 14.92
N VAL A 23 31.92 13.87 16.09
CA VAL A 23 31.74 12.41 16.27
C VAL A 23 30.30 12.00 15.94
N ALA A 24 29.30 12.78 16.35
CA ALA A 24 27.89 12.51 16.03
C ALA A 24 27.64 12.58 14.51
N GLN A 25 28.18 13.59 13.85
CA GLN A 25 28.06 13.79 12.40
C GLN A 25 28.81 12.70 11.59
N GLN A 26 29.97 12.27 12.07
CA GLN A 26 30.75 11.17 11.46
C GLN A 26 30.03 9.83 11.63
N ASN A 27 29.40 9.58 12.76
CA ASN A 27 28.59 8.38 13.00
C ASN A 27 27.35 8.32 12.11
N ASP A 28 26.67 9.45 11.88
CA ASP A 28 25.52 9.53 10.98
C ASP A 28 25.90 9.30 9.50
N ALA A 29 27.03 9.88 9.06
CA ALA A 29 27.57 9.65 7.70
C ALA A 29 27.94 8.18 7.46
N ALA A 30 28.59 7.52 8.43
CA ALA A 30 28.94 6.11 8.34
C ALA A 30 27.69 5.20 8.31
N LEU A 31 26.66 5.55 9.07
CA LEU A 31 25.38 4.84 9.08
C LEU A 31 24.62 5.00 7.76
N ILE A 32 24.59 6.20 7.18
CA ILE A 32 24.00 6.46 5.86
C ILE A 32 24.73 5.66 4.78
N ALA A 33 26.07 5.65 4.80
CA ALA A 33 26.87 4.88 3.85
C ALA A 33 26.59 3.36 3.95
N LYS A 34 26.48 2.83 5.18
CA LYS A 34 26.10 1.43 5.42
C LYS A 34 24.70 1.14 4.89
N ALA A 35 23.73 2.03 5.17
CA ALA A 35 22.35 1.87 4.70
C ALA A 35 22.28 1.88 3.17
N LYS A 36 23.07 2.76 2.50
CA LYS A 36 23.13 2.81 1.04
C LYS A 36 23.66 1.50 0.47
N GLN A 37 24.77 0.97 1.01
CA GLN A 37 25.33 -0.31 0.59
C GLN A 37 24.34 -1.47 0.74
N ILE A 38 23.58 -1.50 1.83
CA ILE A 38 22.52 -2.52 2.04
C ILE A 38 21.39 -2.33 1.03
N HIS A 39 20.93 -1.10 0.85
CA HIS A 39 19.86 -0.76 -0.09
C HIS A 39 20.19 -1.19 -1.52
N ASP A 40 21.43 -0.96 -1.96
CA ASP A 40 21.89 -1.34 -3.30
C ASP A 40 21.95 -2.87 -3.52
N ARG A 41 22.09 -3.66 -2.45
CA ARG A 41 22.22 -5.13 -2.55
C ARG A 41 20.92 -5.89 -2.34
N VAL A 42 19.99 -5.37 -1.54
CA VAL A 42 18.72 -6.05 -1.29
C VAL A 42 17.74 -5.79 -2.43
N LEU A 43 16.94 -6.78 -2.78
CA LEU A 43 15.84 -6.61 -3.73
C LEU A 43 14.66 -5.93 -3.03
N LYS A 44 14.26 -4.74 -3.51
CA LYS A 44 13.14 -3.97 -2.97
C LYS A 44 11.88 -4.26 -3.74
N LEU A 45 10.84 -4.66 -3.03
CA LEU A 45 9.55 -5.04 -3.57
C LEU A 45 8.44 -4.32 -2.78
N ASP A 46 7.57 -3.64 -3.50
CA ASP A 46 6.37 -3.02 -2.97
C ASP A 46 5.13 -3.79 -3.45
N THR A 47 4.29 -4.20 -2.52
CA THR A 47 3.17 -5.11 -2.80
C THR A 47 1.89 -4.45 -3.24
N HIS A 48 1.81 -3.10 -3.22
CA HIS A 48 0.55 -2.44 -3.55
C HIS A 48 0.75 -1.03 -4.08
N ASN A 49 0.50 -0.86 -5.40
CA ASN A 49 0.56 0.42 -6.07
C ASN A 49 -0.60 0.52 -7.06
N ASP A 50 -1.51 1.45 -6.82
CA ASP A 50 -2.67 1.66 -7.69
C ASP A 50 -2.27 2.23 -9.05
N ILE A 51 -3.04 1.89 -10.06
CA ILE A 51 -2.86 2.40 -11.42
C ILE A 51 -4.13 3.03 -11.98
N GLU A 52 -3.92 3.96 -12.90
CA GLU A 52 -4.98 4.55 -13.72
C GLU A 52 -4.70 4.23 -15.20
N PRO A 53 -5.59 3.51 -15.93
CA PRO A 53 -5.34 3.10 -17.31
C PRO A 53 -5.00 4.24 -18.29
N SER A 54 -5.46 5.46 -18.01
CA SER A 54 -5.12 6.65 -18.80
C SER A 54 -3.63 7.01 -18.79
N ASN A 55 -2.87 6.52 -17.79
CA ASN A 55 -1.44 6.68 -17.68
C ASN A 55 -0.64 5.55 -18.36
N PHE A 56 -1.26 4.79 -19.26
CA PHE A 56 -0.65 3.67 -19.99
C PHE A 56 -0.95 3.74 -21.49
N THR A 57 -0.90 4.95 -22.04
CA THR A 57 -1.04 5.21 -23.48
C THR A 57 0.32 5.47 -24.12
N ALA A 58 0.39 5.55 -25.46
CA ALA A 58 1.62 5.90 -26.17
C ALA A 58 2.16 7.28 -25.73
N ASP A 59 1.26 8.25 -25.53
CA ASP A 59 1.60 9.63 -25.24
C ASP A 59 1.74 9.92 -23.75
N CYS A 60 1.08 9.15 -22.89
CA CYS A 60 1.08 9.30 -21.44
C CYS A 60 1.29 7.97 -20.75
N ASN A 61 2.50 7.73 -20.24
CA ASN A 61 2.81 6.47 -19.60
C ASN A 61 3.94 6.60 -18.55
N TYR A 62 4.16 5.54 -17.82
CA TYR A 62 5.09 5.47 -16.69
C TYR A 62 6.59 5.51 -17.10
N THR A 63 6.94 5.61 -18.38
CA THR A 63 8.32 5.95 -18.77
C THR A 63 8.64 7.43 -18.54
N LYS A 64 7.60 8.25 -18.37
CA LYS A 64 7.72 9.67 -18.05
C LYS A 64 7.65 9.89 -16.54
N ARG A 65 8.28 10.98 -16.07
CA ARG A 65 8.15 11.41 -14.67
C ARG A 65 6.78 12.07 -14.47
N LEU A 66 5.82 11.26 -14.08
CA LEU A 66 4.46 11.71 -13.80
C LEU A 66 4.32 12.18 -12.35
N THR A 67 3.25 12.92 -12.07
CA THR A 67 2.86 13.29 -10.70
C THR A 67 2.37 12.10 -9.87
N THR A 68 2.25 10.89 -10.46
CA THR A 68 2.00 9.64 -9.73
C THR A 68 3.15 9.33 -8.78
N GLN A 69 2.85 8.62 -7.69
CA GLN A 69 3.86 8.26 -6.69
C GLN A 69 4.79 7.14 -7.20
N VAL A 70 4.30 6.31 -8.16
CA VAL A 70 5.08 5.29 -8.85
C VAL A 70 5.13 5.59 -10.35
N ASN A 71 6.32 5.58 -10.92
CA ASN A 71 6.62 5.55 -12.35
C ASN A 71 8.10 5.15 -12.51
N LEU A 72 8.51 4.77 -13.72
CA LEU A 72 9.85 4.25 -13.96
C LEU A 72 10.98 5.17 -13.50
N PRO A 73 10.97 6.50 -13.78
CA PRO A 73 11.98 7.41 -13.26
C PRO A 73 12.08 7.41 -11.73
N LYS A 74 10.95 7.40 -11.00
CA LYS A 74 10.93 7.35 -9.53
C LYS A 74 11.38 6.00 -8.98
N MET A 75 11.02 4.89 -9.65
CA MET A 75 11.55 3.57 -9.29
C MET A 75 13.07 3.50 -9.46
N ILE A 76 13.61 4.10 -10.52
CA ILE A 76 15.06 4.16 -10.74
C ILE A 76 15.75 5.01 -9.67
N GLU A 77 15.21 6.19 -9.36
CA GLU A 77 15.75 7.13 -8.38
C GLU A 77 15.79 6.52 -6.96
N GLY A 78 14.72 5.88 -6.54
CA GLY A 78 14.64 5.22 -5.23
C GLY A 78 15.13 3.78 -5.23
N ASP A 79 15.68 3.31 -6.33
CA ASP A 79 16.17 1.93 -6.53
C ASP A 79 15.13 0.86 -6.16
N MET A 80 13.84 1.13 -6.44
CA MET A 80 12.75 0.16 -6.30
C MET A 80 12.78 -0.84 -7.46
N ASP A 81 12.92 -2.13 -7.15
CA ASP A 81 13.08 -3.18 -8.17
C ASP A 81 11.76 -3.72 -8.66
N VAL A 82 10.81 -3.94 -7.74
CA VAL A 82 9.54 -4.62 -8.01
C VAL A 82 8.36 -3.80 -7.49
N THR A 83 7.34 -3.65 -8.31
CA THR A 83 6.06 -3.06 -7.92
C THR A 83 4.91 -4.00 -8.27
N PHE A 84 3.99 -4.22 -7.35
CA PHE A 84 2.70 -4.80 -7.69
C PHE A 84 1.80 -3.70 -8.23
N MET A 85 1.42 -3.79 -9.50
CA MET A 85 0.43 -2.92 -10.11
C MET A 85 -0.96 -3.50 -9.91
N ILE A 86 -1.87 -2.70 -9.38
CA ILE A 86 -3.11 -3.21 -8.83
C ILE A 86 -4.30 -3.03 -9.79
N VAL A 87 -4.94 -4.16 -10.06
CA VAL A 87 -6.25 -4.21 -10.68
C VAL A 87 -7.28 -4.00 -9.56
N TYR A 88 -7.48 -2.74 -9.20
CA TYR A 88 -8.46 -2.30 -8.22
C TYR A 88 -9.75 -1.85 -8.88
N VAL A 89 -10.88 -2.31 -8.35
CA VAL A 89 -12.20 -1.78 -8.68
C VAL A 89 -12.99 -1.53 -7.40
N GLY A 90 -13.52 -0.32 -7.25
CA GLY A 90 -14.35 0.06 -6.11
C GLY A 90 -15.59 -0.82 -5.96
N GLN A 91 -16.04 -1.01 -4.73
CA GLN A 91 -17.28 -1.74 -4.47
C GLN A 91 -18.48 -1.00 -5.04
N GLY A 92 -19.23 -1.67 -5.88
CA GLY A 92 -20.49 -1.23 -6.45
C GLY A 92 -21.69 -2.07 -5.98
N PRO A 93 -22.88 -1.87 -6.57
CA PRO A 93 -24.07 -2.65 -6.26
C PRO A 93 -23.85 -4.15 -6.58
N LEU A 94 -24.37 -5.02 -5.71
CA LEU A 94 -24.32 -6.48 -5.89
C LEU A 94 -25.41 -6.93 -6.89
N THR A 95 -25.34 -6.42 -8.12
CA THR A 95 -26.25 -6.70 -9.23
C THR A 95 -25.49 -7.15 -10.47
N PRO A 96 -26.11 -7.84 -11.44
CA PRO A 96 -25.46 -8.22 -12.68
C PRO A 96 -24.79 -7.03 -13.38
N GLU A 97 -25.47 -5.89 -13.49
CA GLU A 97 -24.94 -4.67 -14.13
C GLU A 97 -23.74 -4.11 -13.35
N GLY A 98 -23.79 -4.15 -12.01
CA GLY A 98 -22.67 -3.74 -11.16
C GLY A 98 -21.44 -4.62 -11.39
N TYR A 99 -21.62 -5.93 -11.46
CA TYR A 99 -20.54 -6.89 -11.73
C TYR A 99 -19.96 -6.73 -13.14
N ASP A 100 -20.80 -6.51 -14.15
CA ASP A 100 -20.34 -6.32 -15.53
C ASP A 100 -19.54 -5.02 -15.69
N ASN A 101 -19.99 -3.94 -15.09
CA ASN A 101 -19.24 -2.69 -15.05
C ASN A 101 -17.89 -2.85 -14.34
N ALA A 102 -17.85 -3.58 -13.22
CA ALA A 102 -16.62 -3.86 -12.50
C ALA A 102 -15.64 -4.72 -13.30
N TYR A 103 -16.15 -5.74 -14.00
CA TYR A 103 -15.35 -6.60 -14.86
C TYR A 103 -14.71 -5.81 -16.02
N GLN A 104 -15.46 -4.88 -16.66
CA GLN A 104 -14.91 -4.02 -17.71
C GLN A 104 -13.77 -3.12 -17.17
N GLN A 105 -13.94 -2.55 -15.97
CA GLN A 105 -12.90 -1.73 -15.35
C GLN A 105 -11.66 -2.55 -15.00
N ALA A 106 -11.82 -3.75 -14.44
CA ALA A 106 -10.73 -4.66 -14.16
C ALA A 106 -9.99 -5.06 -15.44
N SER A 107 -10.73 -5.40 -16.51
CA SER A 107 -10.17 -5.74 -17.80
C SER A 107 -9.32 -4.62 -18.39
N ALA A 108 -9.80 -3.37 -18.32
CA ALA A 108 -9.04 -2.21 -18.81
C ALA A 108 -7.72 -2.01 -18.03
N LYS A 109 -7.67 -2.32 -16.73
CA LYS A 109 -6.45 -2.25 -15.92
C LYS A 109 -5.47 -3.38 -16.27
N PHE A 110 -5.93 -4.61 -16.46
CA PHE A 110 -5.09 -5.69 -16.96
C PHE A 110 -4.47 -5.31 -18.32
N ASP A 111 -5.29 -4.82 -19.27
CA ASP A 111 -4.81 -4.41 -20.60
C ASP A 111 -3.79 -3.28 -20.53
N ALA A 112 -3.96 -2.35 -19.59
CA ALA A 112 -3.01 -1.27 -19.36
C ALA A 112 -1.64 -1.79 -18.87
N ILE A 113 -1.63 -2.73 -17.92
CA ILE A 113 -0.39 -3.33 -17.40
C ILE A 113 0.33 -4.13 -18.49
N HIS A 114 -0.38 -4.97 -19.24
CA HIS A 114 0.19 -5.70 -20.38
C HIS A 114 0.74 -4.76 -21.44
N ARG A 115 -0.01 -3.71 -21.78
CA ARG A 115 0.47 -2.70 -22.75
C ARG A 115 1.77 -2.03 -22.28
N PHE A 116 1.89 -1.74 -20.98
CA PHE A 116 3.10 -1.15 -20.42
C PHE A 116 4.30 -2.07 -20.52
N THR A 117 4.15 -3.32 -20.13
CA THR A 117 5.25 -4.29 -20.04
C THR A 117 5.63 -4.91 -21.40
N GLU A 118 4.68 -4.98 -22.36
CA GLU A 118 4.88 -5.68 -23.63
C GLU A 118 5.09 -4.73 -24.82
N LYS A 119 4.57 -3.50 -24.75
CA LYS A 119 4.56 -2.57 -25.89
C LYS A 119 5.23 -1.23 -25.61
N ILE A 120 5.02 -0.66 -24.41
CA ILE A 120 5.52 0.69 -24.10
C ILE A 120 6.97 0.64 -23.63
N ALA A 121 7.29 -0.26 -22.69
CA ALA A 121 8.62 -0.31 -22.06
C ALA A 121 9.19 -1.73 -21.93
N PRO A 122 9.10 -2.61 -22.96
CA PRO A 122 9.51 -4.02 -22.86
C PRO A 122 11.01 -4.20 -22.55
N ASP A 123 11.85 -3.24 -22.94
CA ASP A 123 13.28 -3.32 -22.68
C ASP A 123 13.65 -2.96 -21.23
N SER A 124 12.87 -2.09 -20.58
CA SER A 124 13.16 -1.54 -19.25
C SER A 124 12.33 -2.21 -18.14
N VAL A 125 11.18 -2.78 -18.49
CA VAL A 125 10.22 -3.35 -17.53
C VAL A 125 9.85 -4.77 -17.96
N GLY A 126 9.67 -5.67 -16.99
CA GLY A 126 9.21 -7.03 -17.23
C GLY A 126 8.05 -7.40 -16.32
N LEU A 127 7.06 -8.13 -16.86
CA LEU A 127 6.01 -8.76 -16.07
C LEU A 127 6.52 -10.09 -15.52
N ALA A 128 6.48 -10.28 -14.18
CA ALA A 128 6.84 -11.53 -13.54
C ALA A 128 5.57 -12.27 -13.08
N LEU A 129 5.52 -13.55 -13.38
CA LEU A 129 4.44 -14.47 -13.03
C LEU A 129 4.83 -15.48 -11.94
N THR A 130 6.13 -15.53 -11.59
CA THR A 130 6.70 -16.42 -10.56
C THR A 130 7.81 -15.70 -9.78
N PRO A 131 8.13 -16.14 -8.54
CA PRO A 131 9.28 -15.64 -7.79
C PRO A 131 10.62 -15.79 -8.54
N ASP A 132 10.77 -16.85 -9.33
CA ASP A 132 11.99 -17.08 -10.11
C ASP A 132 12.10 -16.11 -11.29
N GLU A 133 10.98 -15.75 -11.91
CA GLU A 133 10.96 -14.69 -12.93
C GLU A 133 11.29 -13.33 -12.35
N VAL A 134 10.85 -13.02 -11.11
CA VAL A 134 11.29 -11.80 -10.40
C VAL A 134 12.81 -11.77 -10.31
N ARG A 135 13.44 -12.85 -9.83
CA ARG A 135 14.90 -12.94 -9.70
C ARG A 135 15.62 -12.88 -11.05
N LYS A 136 15.04 -13.50 -12.08
CA LYS A 136 15.59 -13.49 -13.46
C LYS A 136 15.58 -12.08 -14.05
N LEU A 137 14.42 -11.38 -13.99
CA LEU A 137 14.28 -10.04 -14.53
C LEU A 137 15.15 -9.02 -13.77
N HIS A 138 15.28 -9.16 -12.45
CA HIS A 138 16.17 -8.34 -11.64
C HIS A 138 17.65 -8.50 -12.10
N LYS A 139 18.11 -9.74 -12.32
CA LYS A 139 19.46 -9.99 -12.85
C LYS A 139 19.68 -9.40 -14.25
N MET A 140 18.62 -9.20 -15.02
CA MET A 140 18.65 -8.53 -16.33
C MET A 140 18.66 -6.99 -16.21
N GLY A 141 18.58 -6.44 -15.00
CA GLY A 141 18.53 -5.00 -14.75
C GLY A 141 17.21 -4.34 -15.08
N LYS A 142 16.14 -5.12 -15.26
CA LYS A 142 14.79 -4.58 -15.51
C LYS A 142 14.09 -4.19 -14.21
N ARG A 143 13.23 -3.18 -14.26
CA ARG A 143 12.22 -3.00 -13.22
C ARG A 143 11.08 -4.00 -13.47
N ILE A 144 10.46 -4.45 -12.39
CA ILE A 144 9.60 -5.63 -12.45
C ILE A 144 8.20 -5.26 -11.99
N VAL A 145 7.22 -5.69 -12.76
CA VAL A 145 5.80 -5.58 -12.45
C VAL A 145 5.26 -6.96 -12.09
N VAL A 146 4.43 -7.01 -11.06
CA VAL A 146 3.59 -8.16 -10.73
C VAL A 146 2.15 -7.65 -10.64
N ILE A 147 1.15 -8.47 -10.95
CA ILE A 147 -0.26 -8.05 -10.90
C ILE A 147 -0.91 -8.56 -9.61
N GLY A 148 -1.48 -7.65 -8.83
CA GLY A 148 -2.41 -7.93 -7.75
C GLY A 148 -3.83 -7.52 -8.12
N VAL A 149 -4.82 -8.21 -7.57
CA VAL A 149 -6.23 -7.83 -7.68
C VAL A 149 -6.73 -7.37 -6.32
N GLU A 150 -7.18 -6.14 -6.25
CA GLU A 150 -7.82 -5.62 -5.06
C GLU A 150 -9.32 -5.55 -5.26
N ASN A 151 -10.06 -6.20 -4.35
CA ASN A 151 -11.50 -6.44 -4.43
C ASN A 151 -11.88 -7.52 -5.46
N GLY A 152 -12.24 -8.71 -5.00
CA GLY A 152 -12.78 -9.78 -5.86
C GLY A 152 -14.16 -9.49 -6.46
N TYR A 153 -14.72 -8.31 -6.21
CA TYR A 153 -16.02 -7.87 -6.73
C TYR A 153 -16.17 -8.02 -8.26
N PRO A 154 -15.15 -7.74 -9.11
CA PRO A 154 -15.25 -7.88 -10.55
C PRO A 154 -15.47 -9.31 -11.06
N ILE A 155 -15.20 -10.36 -10.26
CA ILE A 155 -15.52 -11.72 -10.72
C ILE A 155 -17.04 -11.96 -10.78
N GLY A 156 -17.85 -11.08 -10.14
CA GLY A 156 -19.29 -11.28 -10.05
C GLY A 156 -19.61 -12.58 -9.32
N THR A 157 -20.53 -13.37 -9.87
CA THR A 157 -20.89 -14.70 -9.38
C THR A 157 -20.30 -15.83 -10.22
N ASP A 158 -19.45 -15.52 -11.22
CA ASP A 158 -18.81 -16.52 -12.09
C ASP A 158 -17.39 -16.85 -11.58
N ILE A 159 -17.24 -17.97 -10.91
CA ILE A 159 -15.97 -18.45 -10.37
C ILE A 159 -14.90 -18.68 -11.47
N LYS A 160 -15.29 -18.88 -12.73
CA LYS A 160 -14.36 -19.06 -13.85
C LYS A 160 -13.51 -17.81 -14.09
N ARG A 161 -14.02 -16.63 -13.71
CA ARG A 161 -13.27 -15.37 -13.80
C ARG A 161 -12.03 -15.33 -12.89
N VAL A 162 -11.98 -16.15 -11.83
CA VAL A 162 -10.77 -16.31 -11.01
C VAL A 162 -9.62 -16.90 -11.84
N LYS A 163 -9.93 -17.95 -12.65
CA LYS A 163 -8.93 -18.52 -13.56
C LYS A 163 -8.55 -17.55 -14.67
N GLU A 164 -9.50 -16.83 -15.22
CA GLU A 164 -9.22 -15.81 -16.23
C GLU A 164 -8.25 -14.73 -15.69
N PHE A 165 -8.47 -14.22 -14.46
CA PHE A 165 -7.58 -13.25 -13.85
C PHE A 165 -6.19 -13.85 -13.58
N TYR A 166 -6.11 -15.11 -13.17
CA TYR A 166 -4.83 -15.83 -13.07
C TYR A 166 -4.10 -15.90 -14.40
N ASP A 167 -4.79 -16.30 -15.46
CA ASP A 167 -4.24 -16.40 -16.83
C ASP A 167 -3.77 -15.02 -17.34
N ARG A 168 -4.43 -13.94 -16.91
CA ARG A 168 -4.01 -12.54 -17.17
C ARG A 168 -2.89 -12.04 -16.25
N GLY A 169 -2.36 -12.88 -15.38
CA GLY A 169 -1.18 -12.58 -14.57
C GLY A 169 -1.45 -12.21 -13.12
N ALA A 170 -2.67 -12.27 -12.61
CA ALA A 170 -2.96 -12.02 -11.20
C ALA A 170 -2.24 -13.03 -10.30
N ARG A 171 -1.57 -12.56 -9.24
CA ARG A 171 -0.83 -13.39 -8.28
C ARG A 171 -1.31 -13.26 -6.85
N TYR A 172 -2.11 -12.25 -6.55
CA TYR A 172 -2.95 -12.23 -5.36
C TYR A 172 -4.34 -11.65 -5.66
N MET A 173 -5.31 -11.92 -4.78
CA MET A 173 -6.62 -11.29 -4.81
C MET A 173 -7.18 -11.15 -3.40
N SER A 174 -7.68 -9.97 -3.05
CA SER A 174 -8.50 -9.74 -1.85
C SER A 174 -9.98 -9.96 -2.14
N LEU A 175 -10.75 -10.44 -1.14
CA LEU A 175 -12.14 -10.85 -1.34
C LEU A 175 -13.14 -9.68 -1.23
N ALA A 176 -12.73 -8.60 -0.63
CA ALA A 176 -13.51 -7.36 -0.49
C ALA A 176 -12.57 -6.16 -0.47
N HIS A 177 -13.14 -4.96 -0.66
CA HIS A 177 -12.48 -3.68 -0.37
C HIS A 177 -13.31 -2.91 0.68
N ASN A 178 -13.45 -1.59 0.58
CA ASN A 178 -14.37 -0.82 1.41
C ASN A 178 -15.82 -1.06 0.94
N GLY A 179 -16.62 -1.68 1.78
CA GLY A 179 -17.95 -2.22 1.48
C GLY A 179 -17.93 -3.75 1.33
N ASN A 180 -18.98 -4.40 1.85
CA ASN A 180 -19.17 -5.84 1.75
C ASN A 180 -19.34 -6.25 0.28
N SER A 181 -18.64 -7.30 -0.14
CA SER A 181 -18.76 -7.85 -1.50
C SER A 181 -19.65 -9.09 -1.52
N GLN A 182 -19.87 -9.68 -2.71
CA GLN A 182 -20.54 -10.99 -2.81
C GLN A 182 -19.68 -12.14 -2.27
N LEU A 183 -18.41 -11.90 -1.91
CA LEU A 183 -17.47 -12.92 -1.43
C LEU A 183 -17.25 -12.86 0.07
N ALA A 184 -17.19 -11.65 0.65
CA ALA A 184 -16.80 -11.45 2.04
C ALA A 184 -17.33 -10.14 2.60
N ASP A 185 -17.49 -10.11 3.91
CA ASP A 185 -17.64 -8.87 4.64
C ASP A 185 -16.34 -8.07 4.67
N SER A 186 -16.46 -6.75 4.63
CA SER A 186 -15.37 -5.78 4.67
C SER A 186 -15.07 -5.32 6.09
N ASN A 187 -13.85 -4.82 6.33
CA ASN A 187 -13.48 -4.11 7.54
C ASN A 187 -14.43 -2.93 7.86
N THR A 188 -15.01 -2.30 6.83
CA THR A 188 -15.98 -1.22 7.01
C THR A 188 -17.30 -1.70 7.64
N GLY A 189 -17.56 -3.00 7.64
CA GLY A 189 -18.70 -3.61 8.31
C GLY A 189 -18.74 -3.36 9.83
N GLU A 190 -17.59 -3.09 10.47
CA GLU A 190 -17.56 -2.68 11.89
C GLU A 190 -18.45 -1.44 12.15
N ALA A 191 -18.53 -0.52 11.20
CA ALA A 191 -19.33 0.71 11.30
C ALA A 191 -20.64 0.67 10.50
N GLN A 192 -20.73 -0.16 9.46
CA GLN A 192 -21.81 -0.14 8.47
C GLN A 192 -22.71 -1.38 8.51
N GLY A 193 -22.30 -2.41 9.28
CA GLY A 193 -22.96 -3.70 9.31
C GLY A 193 -22.39 -4.71 8.34
N TYR A 194 -22.61 -5.97 8.62
CA TYR A 194 -22.11 -7.13 7.89
C TYR A 194 -23.24 -7.82 7.12
N LEU A 195 -22.91 -8.41 5.96
CA LEU A 195 -23.85 -9.25 5.17
C LEU A 195 -23.78 -10.72 5.60
N TYR A 196 -22.58 -11.19 5.99
CA TYR A 196 -22.28 -12.59 6.29
C TYR A 196 -21.87 -12.79 7.74
N ASN A 197 -22.41 -11.98 8.63
CA ASN A 197 -22.14 -12.04 10.07
C ASN A 197 -20.64 -11.97 10.40
N ASN A 198 -19.95 -11.00 9.83
CA ASN A 198 -18.50 -10.82 9.94
C ASN A 198 -17.72 -12.02 9.35
N GLY A 199 -18.09 -12.48 8.17
CA GLY A 199 -17.57 -13.72 7.59
C GLY A 199 -17.49 -13.74 6.08
N LEU A 200 -17.32 -14.96 5.55
CA LEU A 200 -17.28 -15.27 4.13
C LEU A 200 -18.67 -15.74 3.64
N SER A 201 -19.03 -15.34 2.42
CA SER A 201 -20.14 -15.97 1.71
C SER A 201 -19.82 -17.41 1.31
N PRO A 202 -20.84 -18.23 0.95
CA PRO A 202 -20.59 -19.54 0.33
C PRO A 202 -19.67 -19.45 -0.90
N LEU A 203 -19.92 -18.48 -1.79
CA LEU A 203 -19.09 -18.23 -2.98
C LEU A 203 -17.65 -17.82 -2.60
N GLY A 204 -17.46 -17.00 -1.57
CA GLY A 204 -16.13 -16.61 -1.09
C GLY A 204 -15.29 -17.82 -0.64
N LYS A 205 -15.93 -18.82 -0.04
CA LYS A 205 -15.25 -20.10 0.35
C LYS A 205 -14.80 -20.89 -0.87
N GLU A 206 -15.64 -20.98 -1.89
CA GLU A 206 -15.31 -21.63 -3.17
C GLU A 206 -14.19 -20.88 -3.90
N VAL A 207 -14.21 -19.56 -3.89
CA VAL A 207 -13.16 -18.71 -4.49
C VAL A 207 -11.82 -18.93 -3.80
N ILE A 208 -11.74 -19.06 -2.47
CA ILE A 208 -10.48 -19.39 -1.77
C ILE A 208 -9.95 -20.75 -2.23
N ALA A 209 -10.81 -21.75 -2.39
CA ALA A 209 -10.39 -23.07 -2.86
C ALA A 209 -9.83 -22.99 -4.29
N GLU A 210 -10.47 -22.25 -5.17
CA GLU A 210 -10.02 -22.04 -6.55
C GLU A 210 -8.71 -21.24 -6.61
N MET A 211 -8.55 -20.19 -5.80
CA MET A 211 -7.30 -19.44 -5.67
C MET A 211 -6.15 -20.35 -5.24
N ASN A 212 -6.36 -21.22 -4.24
CA ASN A 212 -5.36 -22.19 -3.81
C ASN A 212 -5.01 -23.20 -4.93
N ARG A 213 -6.02 -23.64 -5.70
CA ARG A 213 -5.82 -24.57 -6.83
C ARG A 213 -5.00 -23.92 -7.96
N LEU A 214 -5.22 -22.64 -8.23
CA LEU A 214 -4.53 -21.90 -9.29
C LEU A 214 -3.14 -21.41 -8.89
N GLY A 215 -2.91 -21.13 -7.60
CA GLY A 215 -1.66 -20.52 -7.12
C GLY A 215 -1.77 -18.99 -6.98
N ILE A 216 -2.98 -18.48 -6.73
CA ILE A 216 -3.21 -17.07 -6.36
C ILE A 216 -3.12 -16.98 -4.83
N MET A 217 -2.31 -16.06 -4.32
CA MET A 217 -2.23 -15.76 -2.88
C MET A 217 -3.55 -15.13 -2.41
N VAL A 218 -4.14 -15.68 -1.33
CA VAL A 218 -5.32 -15.08 -0.69
C VAL A 218 -4.87 -13.87 0.12
N ASP A 219 -5.43 -12.71 -0.20
CA ASP A 219 -5.09 -11.45 0.46
C ASP A 219 -6.13 -11.08 1.52
N LEU A 220 -5.64 -10.79 2.73
CA LEU A 220 -6.41 -10.43 3.91
C LEU A 220 -6.60 -8.91 4.08
N SER A 221 -6.02 -8.11 3.19
CA SER A 221 -6.20 -6.66 3.24
C SER A 221 -7.61 -6.29 2.79
N HIS A 222 -8.32 -5.55 3.62
CA HIS A 222 -9.71 -5.08 3.51
C HIS A 222 -10.85 -6.01 3.98
N PRO A 223 -10.88 -7.33 3.81
CA PRO A 223 -11.94 -8.11 4.42
C PRO A 223 -11.99 -7.93 5.94
N SER A 224 -13.14 -8.19 6.52
CA SER A 224 -13.38 -8.08 7.96
C SER A 224 -12.54 -9.08 8.76
N LYS A 225 -12.35 -8.82 10.06
CA LYS A 225 -11.58 -9.71 10.93
C LYS A 225 -12.10 -11.16 10.88
N GLY A 226 -13.40 -11.35 10.99
CA GLY A 226 -14.00 -12.69 10.98
C GLY A 226 -13.83 -13.38 9.61
N ALA A 227 -14.01 -12.65 8.50
CA ALA A 227 -13.76 -13.16 7.15
C ALA A 227 -12.29 -13.57 6.99
N ASN A 228 -11.36 -12.78 7.51
CA ASN A 228 -9.92 -13.07 7.47
C ASN A 228 -9.56 -14.33 8.29
N LEU A 229 -10.08 -14.47 9.50
CA LEU A 229 -9.84 -15.67 10.32
C LEU A 229 -10.43 -16.92 9.65
N GLU A 230 -11.59 -16.79 9.01
CA GLU A 230 -12.20 -17.87 8.24
C GLU A 230 -11.38 -18.20 6.98
N ALA A 231 -10.87 -17.21 6.26
CA ALA A 231 -10.02 -17.38 5.10
C ALA A 231 -8.71 -18.10 5.46
N ILE A 232 -8.05 -17.70 6.57
CA ILE A 232 -6.85 -18.38 7.10
C ILE A 232 -7.13 -19.86 7.38
N ARG A 233 -8.27 -20.16 8.00
CA ARG A 233 -8.65 -21.53 8.36
C ARG A 233 -8.94 -22.40 7.13
N LEU A 234 -9.52 -21.84 6.09
CA LEU A 234 -9.90 -22.54 4.86
C LEU A 234 -8.76 -22.69 3.86
N SER A 235 -7.86 -21.72 3.82
CA SER A 235 -6.74 -21.71 2.88
C SER A 235 -5.82 -22.93 3.12
N LYS A 236 -5.51 -23.63 2.04
CA LYS A 236 -4.52 -24.73 2.04
C LYS A 236 -3.09 -24.23 1.89
N ALA A 237 -2.93 -22.95 1.53
CA ALA A 237 -1.66 -22.30 1.31
C ALA A 237 -1.48 -21.13 2.30
N PRO A 238 -0.23 -20.68 2.52
CA PRO A 238 0.00 -19.45 3.26
C PRO A 238 -0.73 -18.27 2.61
N VAL A 239 -1.25 -17.37 3.45
CA VAL A 239 -1.97 -16.16 3.02
C VAL A 239 -1.08 -14.92 3.12
N ILE A 240 -1.50 -13.82 2.51
CA ILE A 240 -0.85 -12.52 2.68
C ILE A 240 -1.82 -11.48 3.23
N ALA A 241 -1.30 -10.43 3.84
CA ALA A 241 -1.98 -9.15 3.92
C ALA A 241 -1.16 -8.16 3.10
N SER A 242 -1.61 -7.83 1.90
CA SER A 242 -0.81 -7.09 0.90
C SER A 242 -0.44 -5.67 1.34
N HIS A 243 -1.26 -5.03 2.19
CA HIS A 243 -1.05 -3.68 2.70
C HIS A 243 -1.91 -3.43 3.95
N SER A 244 -1.41 -3.76 5.13
CA SER A 244 -2.14 -3.60 6.40
C SER A 244 -1.24 -3.08 7.51
N GLY A 245 -1.78 -2.25 8.42
CA GLY A 245 -1.09 -1.78 9.61
C GLY A 245 -1.33 -2.67 10.83
N VAL A 246 -0.79 -2.25 11.98
CA VAL A 246 -0.96 -2.92 13.29
C VAL A 246 -1.99 -2.16 14.11
N ARG A 247 -3.07 -2.84 14.51
CA ARG A 247 -4.19 -2.23 15.23
C ARG A 247 -3.81 -1.74 16.63
N ALA A 248 -2.88 -2.40 17.29
CA ALA A 248 -2.38 -2.00 18.60
C ALA A 248 -1.68 -0.63 18.61
N LEU A 249 -1.18 -0.15 17.46
CA LEU A 249 -0.54 1.16 17.33
C LEU A 249 -1.47 2.22 16.73
N ALA A 250 -2.42 1.82 15.91
CA ALA A 250 -3.43 2.71 15.35
C ALA A 250 -4.76 1.94 15.24
N ASP A 251 -5.67 2.20 16.19
CA ASP A 251 -6.94 1.48 16.32
C ASP A 251 -7.94 1.91 15.24
N VAL A 252 -7.75 1.33 14.07
CA VAL A 252 -8.67 1.44 12.93
C VAL A 252 -9.03 0.04 12.43
N SER A 253 -10.26 -0.15 11.96
CA SER A 253 -10.76 -1.46 11.49
C SER A 253 -9.96 -2.06 10.35
N ARG A 254 -9.21 -1.21 9.63
CA ARG A 254 -8.35 -1.59 8.50
C ARG A 254 -7.06 -2.27 8.93
N ASN A 255 -6.64 -2.09 10.19
CA ASN A 255 -5.42 -2.66 10.76
C ASN A 255 -5.69 -4.04 11.38
N MET A 256 -4.67 -4.89 11.35
CA MET A 256 -4.71 -6.23 11.91
C MET A 256 -4.43 -6.18 13.42
N ASP A 257 -5.28 -6.82 14.21
CA ASP A 257 -5.05 -7.02 15.63
C ASP A 257 -4.13 -8.23 15.90
N ASP A 258 -3.72 -8.39 17.16
CA ASP A 258 -2.77 -9.42 17.57
C ASP A 258 -3.28 -10.85 17.27
N GLU A 259 -4.59 -11.10 17.44
CA GLU A 259 -5.18 -12.41 17.13
C GLU A 259 -5.03 -12.76 15.65
N LEU A 260 -5.31 -11.81 14.77
CA LEU A 260 -5.21 -12.00 13.34
C LEU A 260 -3.75 -12.13 12.88
N LEU A 261 -2.83 -11.34 13.46
CA LEU A 261 -1.39 -11.44 13.21
C LEU A 261 -0.85 -12.83 13.65
N LEU A 262 -1.25 -13.32 14.82
CA LEU A 262 -0.83 -14.65 15.30
C LEU A 262 -1.44 -15.78 14.46
N ALA A 263 -2.68 -15.63 13.99
CA ALA A 263 -3.30 -16.59 13.07
C ALA A 263 -2.58 -16.64 11.73
N LEU A 264 -2.20 -15.47 11.17
CA LEU A 264 -1.39 -15.36 9.95
C LEU A 264 -0.02 -16.03 10.12
N LYS A 265 0.69 -15.78 11.23
CA LYS A 265 1.95 -16.47 11.55
C LYS A 265 1.77 -17.99 11.55
N LYS A 266 0.74 -18.50 12.25
CA LYS A 266 0.46 -19.94 12.33
C LYS A 266 0.18 -20.57 10.97
N ASN A 267 -0.41 -19.83 10.04
CA ASN A 267 -0.65 -20.24 8.66
C ASN A 267 0.64 -20.23 7.81
N GLY A 268 1.73 -19.58 8.25
CA GLY A 268 2.97 -19.40 7.49
C GLY A 268 2.97 -18.15 6.59
N GLY A 269 1.94 -17.32 6.70
CA GLY A 269 1.73 -16.14 5.88
C GLY A 269 2.65 -14.96 6.18
N VAL A 270 2.40 -13.82 5.53
CA VAL A 270 3.15 -12.58 5.68
C VAL A 270 2.21 -11.36 5.67
N VAL A 271 2.43 -10.42 6.59
CA VAL A 271 1.81 -9.09 6.55
C VAL A 271 2.78 -8.09 5.96
N GLN A 272 2.36 -7.39 4.92
CA GLN A 272 3.07 -6.25 4.35
C GLN A 272 2.60 -5.00 5.08
N THR A 273 3.45 -4.47 5.95
CA THR A 273 3.16 -3.26 6.74
C THR A 273 3.01 -2.08 5.80
N VAL A 274 1.93 -1.29 5.95
CA VAL A 274 1.58 -0.27 4.96
C VAL A 274 1.98 1.14 5.38
N GLY A 275 2.59 1.89 4.45
CA GLY A 275 2.97 3.29 4.59
C GLY A 275 1.81 4.27 4.36
N PHE A 276 0.64 3.99 4.91
CA PHE A 276 -0.57 4.79 4.74
C PHE A 276 -0.84 5.63 5.98
N ALA A 277 -0.80 6.96 5.86
CA ALA A 277 -0.71 7.87 6.99
C ALA A 277 -1.74 7.63 8.11
N SER A 278 -3.03 7.40 7.79
CA SER A 278 -4.06 7.17 8.82
C SER A 278 -4.11 5.75 9.36
N TYR A 279 -3.40 4.80 8.74
CA TYR A 279 -3.24 3.45 9.29
C TYR A 279 -1.97 3.35 10.13
N VAL A 280 -0.99 4.21 9.86
CA VAL A 280 0.23 4.36 10.68
C VAL A 280 -0.07 5.19 11.93
N LYS A 281 -0.87 6.24 11.81
CA LYS A 281 -1.20 7.14 12.93
C LYS A 281 -2.66 7.58 12.81
N ALA A 282 -3.50 7.05 13.69
CA ALA A 282 -4.91 7.39 13.71
C ALA A 282 -5.13 8.82 14.22
N ASP A 283 -6.14 9.49 13.71
CA ASP A 283 -6.68 10.71 14.31
C ASP A 283 -7.23 10.42 15.72
N SER A 284 -7.42 11.45 16.54
CA SER A 284 -8.18 11.29 17.77
C SER A 284 -9.59 10.76 17.46
N LYS A 285 -10.16 10.02 18.40
CA LYS A 285 -11.50 9.43 18.23
C LYS A 285 -12.54 10.49 17.89
N GLU A 286 -12.50 11.61 18.60
CA GLU A 286 -13.43 12.73 18.41
C GLU A 286 -13.29 13.36 17.02
N ARG A 287 -12.05 13.50 16.51
CA ARG A 287 -11.78 13.99 15.17
C ARG A 287 -12.27 13.01 14.12
N ALA A 288 -11.99 11.74 14.28
CA ALA A 288 -12.39 10.69 13.35
C ALA A 288 -13.92 10.60 13.23
N GLU A 289 -14.64 10.65 14.37
CA GLU A 289 -16.11 10.67 14.40
C GLU A 289 -16.68 11.93 13.73
N ALA A 290 -16.13 13.11 14.01
CA ALA A 290 -16.57 14.36 13.40
C ALA A 290 -16.37 14.36 11.87
N LEU A 291 -15.23 13.86 11.40
CA LEU A 291 -14.94 13.71 9.98
C LEU A 291 -15.86 12.68 9.30
N ALA A 292 -16.12 11.56 9.96
CA ALA A 292 -17.03 10.53 9.45
C ALA A 292 -18.44 11.09 9.30
N LYS A 293 -18.93 11.82 10.31
CA LYS A 293 -20.24 12.48 10.25
C LYS A 293 -20.32 13.48 9.11
N LEU A 294 -19.34 14.36 8.98
CA LEU A 294 -19.29 15.34 7.89
C LEU A 294 -19.34 14.67 6.52
N ARG A 295 -18.53 13.63 6.32
CA ARG A 295 -18.50 12.88 5.05
C ARG A 295 -19.83 12.20 4.76
N ASN A 296 -20.45 11.56 5.75
CA ASN A 296 -21.73 10.91 5.59
C ASN A 296 -22.84 11.90 5.17
N GLU A 297 -22.85 13.10 5.72
CA GLU A 297 -23.85 14.13 5.37
C GLU A 297 -23.74 14.60 3.91
N PHE A 298 -22.51 14.74 3.40
CA PHE A 298 -22.28 15.26 2.04
C PHE A 298 -22.28 14.17 0.95
N PHE A 299 -22.06 12.91 1.34
CA PHE A 299 -21.88 11.80 0.40
C PHE A 299 -22.82 10.62 0.67
N ALA A 300 -23.85 10.78 1.52
CA ALA A 300 -24.85 9.77 1.90
C ALA A 300 -25.82 9.40 0.78
N GLY A 301 -25.36 9.17 -0.43
CA GLY A 301 -26.23 8.81 -1.56
C GLY A 301 -25.55 8.00 -2.65
N GLY A 302 -24.28 7.60 -2.52
CA GLY A 302 -23.60 6.90 -3.60
C GLY A 302 -22.14 6.59 -3.41
N PHE A 303 -21.53 7.00 -2.30
CA PHE A 303 -20.13 6.67 -2.03
C PHE A 303 -20.04 5.95 -0.68
N GLY A 304 -19.72 4.67 -0.69
CA GLY A 304 -19.59 3.86 0.51
C GLY A 304 -18.81 4.59 1.58
N ALA A 305 -19.47 4.85 2.72
CA ALA A 305 -18.89 5.48 3.90
C ALA A 305 -17.90 4.51 4.54
N GLY A 306 -16.65 4.53 4.08
CA GLY A 306 -15.52 3.86 4.72
C GLY A 306 -14.66 4.89 5.43
N ALA A 307 -14.51 4.77 6.74
CA ALA A 307 -13.49 5.49 7.51
C ALA A 307 -12.11 4.96 7.14
N GLY A 308 -11.57 5.45 6.08
CA GLY A 308 -10.28 5.04 5.50
C GLY A 308 -10.35 5.30 4.01
N GLY A 309 -9.98 6.52 3.60
CA GLY A 309 -10.18 7.06 2.26
C GLY A 309 -9.63 6.27 1.09
N GLY A 310 -10.24 5.13 0.78
CA GLY A 310 -10.12 4.49 -0.50
C GLY A 310 -11.20 5.04 -1.42
N ARG A 311 -10.85 5.75 -2.46
CA ARG A 311 -11.76 6.25 -3.47
C ARG A 311 -12.29 5.09 -4.31
N GLY A 312 -13.61 4.89 -4.32
CA GLY A 312 -14.26 4.31 -5.48
C GLY A 312 -14.08 5.26 -6.68
N ARG A 313 -13.01 5.11 -7.45
CA ARG A 313 -12.79 5.81 -8.72
C ARG A 313 -13.58 5.18 -9.89
N GLY A 314 -14.75 4.60 -9.63
CA GLY A 314 -15.60 4.01 -10.67
C GLY A 314 -16.38 5.02 -11.51
N ALA A 315 -16.52 6.28 -11.07
CA ALA A 315 -17.26 7.31 -11.82
C ALA A 315 -16.36 8.32 -12.53
N GLY A 316 -15.03 8.18 -12.45
CA GLY A 316 -14.07 9.15 -12.99
C GLY A 316 -13.51 8.86 -14.37
N ALA A 317 -13.72 7.68 -14.93
CA ALA A 317 -13.15 7.32 -16.23
C ALA A 317 -13.63 8.24 -17.37
N ALA A 318 -14.88 8.69 -17.33
CA ALA A 318 -15.42 9.61 -18.34
C ALA A 318 -14.99 11.08 -18.11
N ALA A 319 -14.63 11.47 -16.89
CA ALA A 319 -14.24 12.86 -16.58
C ALA A 319 -12.75 13.17 -16.84
N ASN A 320 -11.91 12.16 -17.07
CA ASN A 320 -10.46 12.33 -17.25
C ASN A 320 -10.01 12.39 -18.73
N ALA A 321 -10.91 12.17 -19.68
CA ALA A 321 -10.57 12.17 -21.12
C ALA A 321 -9.99 13.50 -21.66
N ASN A 322 -10.10 14.59 -20.91
CA ASN A 322 -9.61 15.92 -21.28
C ASN A 322 -8.49 16.48 -20.40
N ARG A 323 -7.90 15.68 -19.48
CA ARG A 323 -6.72 16.11 -18.72
C ARG A 323 -5.47 15.64 -19.48
N GLY A 324 -4.60 16.59 -19.84
CA GLY A 324 -3.28 16.27 -20.39
C GLY A 324 -2.52 15.30 -19.49
N CYS A 325 -1.46 14.67 -20.02
CA CYS A 325 -0.59 13.78 -19.26
C CYS A 325 -0.07 14.49 -17.99
N PRO A 326 -0.23 13.93 -16.79
CA PRO A 326 0.15 14.57 -15.54
C PRO A 326 1.67 14.50 -15.29
N VAL A 327 2.47 15.07 -16.20
CA VAL A 327 3.94 15.14 -16.08
C VAL A 327 4.31 16.14 -14.97
N GLU A 328 5.31 15.78 -14.16
CA GLU A 328 5.88 16.73 -13.18
C GLU A 328 6.54 17.89 -13.90
N ASP A 329 6.31 19.10 -13.42
CA ASP A 329 6.96 20.31 -13.95
C ASP A 329 8.41 20.33 -13.46
N GLU A 330 9.37 20.21 -14.37
CA GLU A 330 10.81 20.26 -14.05
C GLU A 330 11.26 21.59 -13.40
N HIS A 331 10.43 22.64 -13.51
CA HIS A 331 10.69 23.96 -12.95
C HIS A 331 9.94 24.24 -11.64
N ALA A 332 9.12 23.30 -11.15
CA ALA A 332 8.52 23.42 -9.84
C ALA A 332 9.64 23.33 -8.78
N THR A 333 10.07 24.49 -8.28
CA THR A 333 11.03 24.56 -7.17
C THR A 333 10.53 23.70 -6.01
N ALA A 334 11.46 22.99 -5.36
CA ALA A 334 11.24 22.02 -4.28
C ALA A 334 10.52 22.58 -3.01
N SER A 335 9.76 23.67 -3.14
CA SER A 335 9.04 24.32 -2.04
C SER A 335 7.65 23.73 -1.74
N THR A 336 7.16 22.81 -2.57
CA THR A 336 5.94 22.06 -2.25
C THR A 336 6.28 20.57 -2.23
N PRO A 337 6.27 19.89 -1.09
CA PRO A 337 6.46 18.45 -1.04
C PRO A 337 5.46 17.78 -1.98
N ALA A 338 5.93 16.94 -2.90
CA ALA A 338 5.07 16.13 -3.75
C ALA A 338 4.09 15.40 -2.82
N GLY A 339 2.80 15.71 -2.90
CA GLY A 339 1.78 15.21 -1.97
C GLY A 339 1.32 16.17 -0.87
N ALA A 340 2.01 17.29 -0.59
CA ALA A 340 1.64 18.22 0.49
C ALA A 340 0.42 19.09 0.18
N GLY A 341 -0.02 19.20 -1.07
CA GLY A 341 -1.11 20.10 -1.47
C GLY A 341 -2.43 19.44 -1.88
N ARG A 342 -2.46 18.11 -1.97
CA ARG A 342 -3.70 17.39 -2.30
C ARG A 342 -4.01 16.36 -1.23
N GLY A 343 -4.32 16.84 -0.04
CA GLY A 343 -4.96 16.02 0.98
C GLY A 343 -6.14 15.28 0.36
N ARG A 344 -6.38 14.06 0.79
CA ARG A 344 -7.42 13.09 0.39
C ARG A 344 -8.82 13.65 0.08
N GLY A 345 -9.02 14.96 0.18
CA GLY A 345 -10.26 15.69 -0.07
C GLY A 345 -10.40 16.27 -1.47
N ALA A 346 -9.31 16.67 -2.13
CA ALA A 346 -9.40 17.53 -3.32
C ALA A 346 -10.09 16.90 -4.55
N GLY A 347 -10.08 15.57 -4.70
CA GLY A 347 -10.68 14.93 -5.86
C GLY A 347 -12.18 14.68 -5.76
N PHE A 348 -12.71 14.34 -4.59
CA PHE A 348 -14.15 14.19 -4.41
C PHE A 348 -14.84 15.53 -4.12
N LEU A 349 -14.12 16.52 -3.59
CA LEU A 349 -14.61 17.90 -3.51
C LEU A 349 -14.96 18.45 -4.90
N ASN A 350 -14.26 18.02 -5.95
CA ASN A 350 -14.59 18.40 -7.32
C ASN A 350 -15.89 17.78 -7.84
N LEU A 351 -16.45 16.78 -7.16
CA LEU A 351 -17.74 16.17 -7.47
C LEU A 351 -18.89 16.91 -6.80
N LEU A 352 -18.60 17.75 -5.82
CA LEU A 352 -19.61 18.58 -5.15
C LEU A 352 -19.88 19.84 -5.97
N PRO A 353 -21.14 20.30 -6.04
CA PRO A 353 -21.47 21.65 -6.50
C PRO A 353 -20.68 22.71 -5.71
N PRO A 354 -20.37 23.87 -6.30
CA PRO A 354 -19.52 24.90 -5.67
C PRO A 354 -19.99 25.33 -4.26
N ASP A 355 -21.28 25.50 -4.07
CA ASP A 355 -21.91 25.83 -2.77
C ASP A 355 -21.71 24.73 -1.72
N LYS A 356 -21.92 23.46 -2.10
CA LYS A 356 -21.67 22.30 -1.25
C LYS A 356 -20.21 22.14 -0.91
N ARG A 357 -19.32 22.42 -1.85
CA ARG A 357 -17.88 22.40 -1.62
C ARG A 357 -17.47 23.43 -0.58
N ALA A 358 -17.92 24.69 -0.74
CA ALA A 358 -17.63 25.76 0.20
C ALA A 358 -18.13 25.44 1.62
N ASP A 359 -19.33 24.85 1.75
CA ASP A 359 -19.86 24.41 3.05
C ASP A 359 -19.03 23.27 3.65
N PHE A 360 -18.66 22.27 2.84
CA PHE A 360 -17.79 21.18 3.30
C PHE A 360 -16.42 21.72 3.79
N GLU A 361 -15.77 22.59 3.03
CA GLU A 361 -14.47 23.18 3.38
C GLU A 361 -14.57 24.03 4.66
N LYS A 362 -15.61 24.81 4.81
CA LYS A 362 -15.87 25.58 6.04
C LYS A 362 -16.00 24.66 7.26
N ARG A 363 -16.82 23.62 7.17
CA ARG A 363 -17.04 22.67 8.28
C ARG A 363 -15.80 21.79 8.56
N MET A 364 -15.01 21.50 7.56
CA MET A 364 -13.66 20.90 7.76
C MET A 364 -12.79 21.82 8.60
N GLY A 365 -12.75 23.13 8.30
CA GLY A 365 -12.01 24.11 9.08
C GLY A 365 -12.51 24.22 10.53
N GLU A 366 -13.80 24.10 10.77
CA GLU A 366 -14.38 24.07 12.11
C GLU A 366 -13.96 22.82 12.90
N ILE A 367 -13.89 21.64 12.22
CA ILE A 367 -13.38 20.41 12.80
C ILE A 367 -11.89 20.55 13.10
N ASP A 368 -11.09 21.10 12.18
CA ASP A 368 -9.65 21.32 12.36
C ASP A 368 -9.35 22.27 13.53
N ALA A 369 -10.18 23.29 13.71
CA ALA A 369 -10.05 24.22 14.84
C ALA A 369 -10.42 23.57 16.18
N LYS A 370 -11.45 22.71 16.21
CA LYS A 370 -11.94 22.07 17.43
C LYS A 370 -11.12 20.83 17.81
N TYR A 371 -10.71 20.06 16.82
CA TYR A 371 -9.95 18.83 16.95
C TYR A 371 -8.74 18.91 15.99
N PRO A 372 -7.65 19.61 16.36
CA PRO A 372 -6.50 19.79 15.49
C PRO A 372 -5.95 18.45 14.99
N PRO A 373 -5.58 18.35 13.70
CA PRO A 373 -4.89 17.16 13.21
C PRO A 373 -3.57 16.97 13.96
N GLY A 374 -3.27 15.72 14.30
CA GLY A 374 -1.96 15.38 14.84
C GLY A 374 -0.85 15.59 13.79
N PRO A 375 0.44 15.52 14.22
CA PRO A 375 1.54 15.55 13.26
C PRO A 375 1.40 14.38 12.28
N ARG A 376 1.75 14.63 11.02
CA ARG A 376 1.67 13.60 9.96
C ARG A 376 2.51 12.38 10.37
N ALA A 377 2.04 11.20 9.95
CA ALA A 377 2.82 9.98 10.04
C ALA A 377 4.11 10.11 9.20
N ASN A 378 5.19 9.56 9.67
CA ASN A 378 6.49 9.58 9.02
C ASN A 378 7.13 8.18 9.01
N VAL A 379 8.30 8.06 8.37
CA VAL A 379 9.02 6.77 8.26
C VAL A 379 9.31 6.13 9.62
N LYS A 380 9.57 6.91 10.69
CA LYS A 380 9.82 6.36 12.04
C LYS A 380 8.54 5.75 12.61
N ASP A 381 7.40 6.44 12.44
CA ASP A 381 6.09 5.92 12.86
C ASP A 381 5.76 4.62 12.09
N PHE A 382 6.06 4.59 10.80
CA PHE A 382 5.87 3.40 9.96
C PHE A 382 6.73 2.20 10.45
N VAL A 383 8.01 2.43 10.71
CA VAL A 383 8.89 1.35 11.20
C VAL A 383 8.51 0.89 12.61
N ASN A 384 7.79 1.70 13.43
CA ASN A 384 7.21 1.22 14.69
C ASN A 384 6.21 0.07 14.45
N HIS A 385 5.42 0.11 13.36
CA HIS A 385 4.53 -0.99 13.00
C HIS A 385 5.30 -2.24 12.59
N ILE A 386 6.41 -2.09 11.87
CA ILE A 386 7.31 -3.20 11.54
C ILE A 386 7.89 -3.81 12.82
N ASP A 387 8.45 -2.99 13.72
CA ASP A 387 9.03 -3.45 15.00
C ASP A 387 8.01 -4.21 15.84
N TYR A 388 6.78 -3.69 15.95
CA TYR A 388 5.72 -4.36 16.70
C TYR A 388 5.37 -5.72 16.09
N ALA A 389 5.14 -5.75 14.77
CA ALA A 389 4.82 -6.99 14.08
C ALA A 389 5.97 -8.01 14.19
N VAL A 390 7.22 -7.59 13.96
CA VAL A 390 8.40 -8.46 14.09
C VAL A 390 8.53 -9.01 15.52
N LYS A 391 8.29 -8.19 16.54
CA LYS A 391 8.31 -8.65 17.94
C LYS A 391 7.22 -9.68 18.23
N LEU A 392 6.02 -9.51 17.67
CA LEU A 392 4.87 -10.37 17.94
C LEU A 392 4.92 -11.68 17.14
N ILE A 393 5.18 -11.59 15.84
CA ILE A 393 5.05 -12.73 14.93
C ILE A 393 6.38 -13.20 14.33
N GLY A 394 7.47 -12.49 14.51
CA GLY A 394 8.81 -12.83 14.00
C GLY A 394 9.10 -12.23 12.63
N ILE A 395 10.39 -12.08 12.35
CA ILE A 395 10.91 -11.41 11.14
C ILE A 395 10.45 -12.06 9.83
N ASP A 396 10.20 -13.37 9.82
CA ASP A 396 9.85 -14.14 8.63
C ASP A 396 8.39 -13.94 8.15
N HIS A 397 7.58 -13.18 8.92
CA HIS A 397 6.16 -12.96 8.67
C HIS A 397 5.81 -11.49 8.42
N VAL A 398 6.79 -10.62 8.25
CA VAL A 398 6.60 -9.17 8.08
C VAL A 398 7.26 -8.68 6.80
N GLY A 399 6.64 -7.72 6.13
CA GLY A 399 7.16 -7.07 4.93
C GLY A 399 6.74 -5.61 4.83
N ILE A 400 6.93 -5.02 3.66
CA ILE A 400 6.78 -3.59 3.39
C ILE A 400 5.82 -3.37 2.22
N SER A 401 4.92 -2.39 2.37
CA SER A 401 4.01 -1.92 1.33
C SER A 401 3.78 -0.42 1.46
N SER A 402 3.60 0.26 0.34
CA SER A 402 3.38 1.72 0.34
C SER A 402 1.92 2.13 0.24
N ASP A 403 1.11 1.39 -0.52
CA ASP A 403 -0.22 1.81 -0.98
C ASP A 403 -0.15 3.10 -1.83
N PHE A 404 0.94 3.27 -2.60
CA PHE A 404 1.12 4.44 -3.46
C PHE A 404 0.04 4.49 -4.54
N ASP A 405 -0.34 5.72 -4.91
CA ASP A 405 -1.44 6.05 -5.80
C ASP A 405 -2.83 5.55 -5.35
N GLY A 406 -2.91 4.68 -4.31
CA GLY A 406 -4.14 4.26 -3.61
C GLY A 406 -4.50 5.15 -2.42
N GLY A 407 -3.56 5.94 -1.95
CA GLY A 407 -3.72 6.88 -0.82
C GLY A 407 -2.58 6.79 0.19
N GLY A 408 -1.62 5.93 -0.04
CA GLY A 408 -0.39 5.83 0.73
C GLY A 408 0.50 7.06 0.63
N GLY A 409 1.57 7.05 1.39
CA GLY A 409 2.52 8.15 1.51
C GLY A 409 2.52 8.78 2.89
N ILE A 410 3.71 8.89 3.44
CA ILE A 410 4.03 9.43 4.77
C ILE A 410 5.23 10.36 4.64
N ASP A 411 5.48 11.20 5.64
CA ASP A 411 6.64 12.09 5.59
C ASP A 411 7.94 11.28 5.54
N GLY A 412 8.74 11.58 4.52
CA GLY A 412 9.98 10.86 4.20
C GLY A 412 9.79 9.61 3.32
N TRP A 413 8.57 9.23 2.94
CA TRP A 413 8.30 8.18 1.96
C TRP A 413 6.97 8.46 1.24
N ASN A 414 6.99 9.45 0.32
CA ASN A 414 5.83 9.91 -0.43
C ASN A 414 5.77 9.37 -1.86
N SER A 415 6.83 8.72 -2.32
CA SER A 415 6.90 8.10 -3.64
C SER A 415 7.97 7.01 -3.68
N ALA A 416 7.99 6.25 -4.75
CA ALA A 416 9.03 5.23 -5.00
C ALA A 416 10.45 5.81 -4.95
N ALA A 417 10.64 7.10 -5.27
CA ALA A 417 11.95 7.78 -5.23
C ALA A 417 12.55 7.88 -3.81
N GLU A 418 11.73 7.77 -2.77
CA GLU A 418 12.16 7.94 -1.38
C GLU A 418 12.32 6.60 -0.62
N ALA A 419 12.31 5.47 -1.31
CA ALA A 419 12.39 4.13 -0.71
C ALA A 419 13.64 3.93 0.17
N PHE A 420 14.74 4.59 -0.15
CA PHE A 420 15.96 4.56 0.65
C PHE A 420 15.74 4.96 2.11
N ASN A 421 14.83 5.90 2.38
CA ASN A 421 14.58 6.38 3.74
C ASN A 421 14.02 5.28 4.67
N VAL A 422 13.27 4.33 4.12
CA VAL A 422 12.79 3.15 4.87
C VAL A 422 13.97 2.26 5.24
N THR A 423 14.84 1.95 4.28
CA THR A 423 16.07 1.16 4.56
C THR A 423 16.96 1.85 5.59
N LEU A 424 17.14 3.17 5.47
CA LEU A 424 17.94 3.96 6.41
C LEU A 424 17.39 3.86 7.85
N GLU A 425 16.08 3.98 8.02
CA GLU A 425 15.46 3.85 9.35
C GLU A 425 15.59 2.43 9.90
N LEU A 426 15.43 1.39 9.09
CA LEU A 426 15.66 0.01 9.50
C LEU A 426 17.12 -0.21 9.97
N VAL A 427 18.10 0.35 9.26
CA VAL A 427 19.52 0.29 9.67
C VAL A 427 19.74 1.06 10.97
N ARG A 428 19.10 2.21 11.19
CA ARG A 428 19.14 2.97 12.45
C ARG A 428 18.62 2.16 13.63
N ARG A 429 17.64 1.29 13.40
CA ARG A 429 17.08 0.39 14.42
C ARG A 429 17.86 -0.90 14.63
N GLY A 430 18.97 -1.07 13.88
CA GLY A 430 19.85 -2.21 14.04
C GLY A 430 19.46 -3.46 13.27
N TYR A 431 18.52 -3.39 12.33
CA TYR A 431 18.22 -4.51 11.45
C TYR A 431 19.45 -4.88 10.62
N THR A 432 19.71 -6.17 10.49
CA THR A 432 20.79 -6.70 9.64
C THR A 432 20.39 -6.64 8.17
N GLU A 433 21.36 -6.73 7.26
CA GLU A 433 21.10 -6.82 5.81
C GLU A 433 20.17 -7.98 5.46
N GLU A 434 20.37 -9.15 6.09
CA GLU A 434 19.50 -10.30 5.89
C GLU A 434 18.04 -9.99 6.31
N GLN A 435 17.85 -9.36 7.47
CA GLN A 435 16.52 -8.98 7.95
C GLN A 435 15.86 -7.94 7.04
N ILE A 436 16.61 -6.96 6.56
CA ILE A 436 16.14 -5.94 5.62
C ILE A 436 15.75 -6.57 4.28
N GLY A 437 16.54 -7.53 3.78
CA GLY A 437 16.18 -8.31 2.59
C GLY A 437 14.92 -9.14 2.75
N LYS A 438 14.69 -9.72 3.96
CA LYS A 438 13.44 -10.42 4.29
C LYS A 438 12.23 -9.47 4.27
N LEU A 439 12.35 -8.31 4.90
CA LEU A 439 11.28 -7.30 4.98
C LEU A 439 10.91 -6.74 3.59
N TRP A 440 11.90 -6.39 2.77
CA TRP A 440 11.64 -5.83 1.45
C TRP A 440 11.03 -6.84 0.47
N SER A 441 11.52 -8.06 0.42
CA SER A 441 11.04 -9.01 -0.60
C SER A 441 11.04 -10.47 -0.17
N GLY A 442 12.03 -10.89 0.63
CA GLY A 442 12.32 -12.30 0.87
C GLY A 442 11.13 -13.07 1.42
N ASN A 443 10.39 -12.47 2.37
CA ASN A 443 9.24 -13.11 2.98
C ASN A 443 8.07 -13.28 2.03
N LEU A 444 7.77 -12.27 1.20
CA LEU A 444 6.69 -12.38 0.21
C LEU A 444 7.04 -13.41 -0.88
N LEU A 445 8.27 -13.36 -1.41
CA LEU A 445 8.71 -14.31 -2.44
C LEU A 445 8.73 -15.76 -1.92
N ARG A 446 9.02 -15.97 -0.62
CA ARG A 446 8.86 -17.27 0.05
C ARG A 446 7.41 -17.73 0.04
N VAL A 447 6.50 -16.89 0.54
CA VAL A 447 5.05 -17.19 0.61
C VAL A 447 4.51 -17.49 -0.78
N TRP A 448 4.80 -16.66 -1.76
CA TRP A 448 4.37 -16.87 -3.15
C TRP A 448 4.87 -18.22 -3.70
N GLY A 449 6.16 -18.54 -3.52
CA GLY A 449 6.70 -19.84 -3.95
C GLY A 449 6.09 -21.04 -3.22
N GLU A 450 5.67 -20.90 -1.95
CA GLU A 450 4.94 -21.95 -1.21
C GLU A 450 3.52 -22.12 -1.77
N VAL A 451 2.83 -21.04 -2.09
CA VAL A 451 1.50 -21.06 -2.72
C VAL A 451 1.55 -21.80 -4.07
N GLU A 452 2.55 -21.52 -4.91
CA GLU A 452 2.73 -22.22 -6.19
C GLU A 452 2.97 -23.73 -6.00
N LYS A 453 3.82 -24.11 -5.04
CA LYS A 453 4.08 -25.53 -4.73
C LYS A 453 2.82 -26.26 -4.27
N ILE A 454 1.95 -25.60 -3.49
CA ILE A 454 0.70 -26.16 -3.04
C ILE A 454 -0.29 -26.28 -4.19
N ALA A 455 -0.41 -25.27 -5.06
CA ALA A 455 -1.23 -25.33 -6.25
C ALA A 455 -0.86 -26.50 -7.16
N GLN A 456 0.44 -26.72 -7.41
CA GLN A 456 0.93 -27.88 -8.18
C GLN A 456 0.53 -29.23 -7.58
N LYS A 457 0.47 -29.32 -6.23
CA LYS A 457 0.02 -30.54 -5.54
C LYS A 457 -1.50 -30.73 -5.64
N LEU A 458 -2.27 -29.63 -5.59
CA LEU A 458 -3.73 -29.69 -5.69
C LEU A 458 -4.20 -30.02 -7.10
N GLN A 459 -3.46 -29.60 -8.14
CA GLN A 459 -3.77 -29.90 -9.53
C GLN A 459 -3.44 -31.34 -9.95
N LYS A 460 -2.58 -32.04 -9.19
CA LYS A 460 -2.22 -33.46 -9.45
C LYS A 460 -3.19 -34.46 -8.83
N LYS A 461 -4.11 -33.99 -8.01
CA LYS A 461 -5.17 -34.79 -7.38
C LYS A 461 -6.47 -34.75 -8.16
#